data_933da6f9036b697ea696370bd718f1cc
#
_entry.id   933da6f9036b697ea696370bd718f1cc
#
_cell.length_a   1.000
_cell.length_b   1.000
_cell.length_c   1.000
_cell.angle_alpha   90.00
_cell.angle_beta   90.00
_cell.angle_gamma   90.00
#
_symmetry.space_group_name_H-M   'P 1'
#
loop_
_entity.id
_entity.type
_entity.pdbx_description
1 polymer ?
#
loop_
_entity_poly.entity_id
_entity_poly.type
_entity_poly.pdbx_seq_one_letter_code
_entity_poly.pdbx_strand_id
1 'polypeptide(L)'
;GEQEKVLSEMETMIWAALTWSVCEEANVHSQMYRLLCIALGKEKAMEWADEEDFRFCLNRLVRRGLVARCEGETKEEALFFLFQRAVLKPICYSFSDRMRNFTDSLAMGKGIKFALRAFQKPTFSYEEHKVFTQIVKNGTISDHLCSLQKETQKVPVAEKQKEEILEQ
;
A
#
# COMPACT_ATOMS: atom_id res chain seq x y z
N GLY A 1 21.93 -7.35 -9.56
CA GLY A 1 22.45 -6.20 -8.84
C GLY A 1 21.33 -5.21 -8.60
N GLU A 2 21.09 -4.85 -7.36
CA GLU A 2 20.18 -3.77 -7.01
C GLU A 2 20.78 -2.46 -7.56
N GLN A 3 20.11 -1.85 -8.55
CA GLN A 3 20.49 -0.54 -9.01
C GLN A 3 19.97 0.49 -8.01
N GLU A 4 20.87 1.22 -7.36
CA GLU A 4 20.51 2.42 -6.60
C GLU A 4 19.85 3.43 -7.54
N LYS A 5 18.59 3.78 -7.23
CA LYS A 5 17.84 4.78 -7.97
C LYS A 5 17.88 6.10 -7.19
N VAL A 6 18.64 7.06 -7.70
CA VAL A 6 18.67 8.41 -7.12
C VAL A 6 17.34 9.11 -7.39
N LEU A 7 16.74 9.66 -6.33
CA LEU A 7 15.53 10.46 -6.37
C LEU A 7 15.89 11.95 -6.26
N SER A 8 15.15 12.82 -6.96
CA SER A 8 15.19 14.26 -6.68
C SER A 8 14.54 14.56 -5.33
N GLU A 9 14.75 15.75 -4.80
CA GLU A 9 14.13 16.17 -3.52
C GLU A 9 12.61 16.11 -3.58
N MET A 10 12.00 16.59 -4.67
CA MET A 10 10.56 16.52 -4.91
C MET A 10 10.08 15.06 -4.99
N GLU A 11 10.77 14.20 -5.74
CA GLU A 11 10.44 12.78 -5.83
C GLU A 11 10.51 12.09 -4.45
N THR A 12 11.50 12.47 -3.64
CA THR A 12 11.65 11.94 -2.28
C THR A 12 10.46 12.35 -1.40
N MET A 13 9.99 13.60 -1.50
CA MET A 13 8.82 14.08 -0.76
C MET A 13 7.53 13.42 -1.20
N ILE A 14 7.33 13.23 -2.52
CA ILE A 14 6.18 12.49 -3.05
C ILE A 14 6.23 11.04 -2.55
N TRP A 15 7.38 10.41 -2.62
CA TRP A 15 7.54 9.01 -2.18
C TRP A 15 7.31 8.86 -0.68
N ALA A 16 7.82 9.80 0.13
CA ALA A 16 7.54 9.84 1.56
C ALA A 16 6.04 10.02 1.87
N ALA A 17 5.32 10.85 1.10
CA ALA A 17 3.88 11.02 1.25
C ALA A 17 3.09 9.72 0.96
N LEU A 18 3.59 8.88 0.05
CA LEU A 18 2.97 7.62 -0.35
C LEU A 18 3.34 6.43 0.54
N THR A 19 4.40 6.53 1.34
CA THR A 19 4.96 5.38 2.10
C THR A 19 3.96 4.75 3.06
N TRP A 20 2.96 5.50 3.52
CA TRP A 20 2.11 5.10 4.64
C TRP A 20 0.68 4.72 4.27
N SER A 21 0.24 4.99 3.05
CA SER A 21 -1.14 4.70 2.66
C SER A 21 -1.32 4.72 1.15
N VAL A 22 -2.16 3.81 0.67
CA VAL A 22 -2.75 3.95 -0.66
C VAL A 22 -3.75 5.10 -0.61
N CYS A 23 -3.59 6.08 -1.47
CA CYS A 23 -4.41 7.29 -1.47
C CYS A 23 -4.70 7.78 -2.89
N GLU A 24 -5.72 8.60 -3.00
CA GLU A 24 -6.06 9.32 -4.23
C GLU A 24 -4.96 10.33 -4.58
N GLU A 25 -4.72 10.58 -5.86
CA GLU A 25 -3.66 11.47 -6.34
C GLU A 25 -3.76 12.89 -5.76
N ALA A 26 -4.97 13.44 -5.66
CA ALA A 26 -5.21 14.75 -5.05
C ALA A 26 -4.75 14.81 -3.58
N ASN A 27 -4.90 13.70 -2.84
CA ASN A 27 -4.47 13.60 -1.45
C ASN A 27 -2.93 13.49 -1.33
N VAL A 28 -2.25 12.94 -2.33
CA VAL A 28 -0.77 12.88 -2.36
C VAL A 28 -0.17 14.27 -2.37
N HIS A 29 -0.66 15.14 -3.24
CA HIS A 29 -0.21 16.53 -3.33
C HIS A 29 -0.39 17.26 -1.99
N SER A 30 -1.57 17.13 -1.37
CA SER A 30 -1.86 17.73 -0.07
C SER A 30 -0.95 17.21 1.05
N GLN A 31 -0.64 15.90 1.07
CA GLN A 31 0.27 15.31 2.04
C GLN A 31 1.71 15.76 1.81
N MET A 32 2.16 15.80 0.57
CA MET A 32 3.48 16.34 0.19
C MET A 32 3.63 17.79 0.63
N TYR A 33 2.64 18.65 0.36
CA TYR A 33 2.65 20.04 0.80
C TYR A 33 2.78 20.17 2.32
N ARG A 34 2.08 19.36 3.08
CA ARG A 34 2.22 19.33 4.55
C ARG A 34 3.63 18.95 4.99
N LEU A 35 4.26 17.96 4.36
CA LEU A 35 5.64 17.57 4.65
C LEU A 35 6.61 18.70 4.32
N LEU A 36 6.43 19.38 3.19
CA LEU A 36 7.22 20.54 2.81
C LEU A 36 7.07 21.69 3.81
N CYS A 37 5.84 21.97 4.28
CA CYS A 37 5.61 22.99 5.31
C CYS A 37 6.35 22.69 6.61
N ILE A 38 6.44 21.42 7.00
CA ILE A 38 7.18 20.99 8.21
C ILE A 38 8.68 21.09 8.00
N ALA A 39 9.18 20.71 6.83
CA ALA A 39 10.61 20.65 6.54
C ALA A 39 11.22 22.02 6.21
N LEU A 40 10.52 22.85 5.45
CA LEU A 40 11.06 24.09 4.85
C LEU A 40 10.34 25.36 5.32
N GLY A 41 9.19 25.24 6.00
CA GLY A 41 8.29 26.35 6.31
C GLY A 41 7.32 26.68 5.18
N LYS A 42 6.26 27.43 5.50
CA LYS A 42 5.14 27.66 4.56
C LYS A 42 5.54 28.40 3.28
N GLU A 43 6.38 29.42 3.39
CA GLU A 43 6.77 30.26 2.24
C GLU A 43 7.52 29.42 1.18
N LYS A 44 8.53 28.69 1.59
CA LYS A 44 9.27 27.80 0.68
C LYS A 44 8.44 26.62 0.19
N ALA A 45 7.53 26.10 1.03
CA ALA A 45 6.63 25.02 0.62
C ALA A 45 5.72 25.46 -0.52
N MET A 46 5.26 26.70 -0.56
CA MET A 46 4.44 27.23 -1.66
C MET A 46 5.22 27.30 -2.98
N GLU A 47 6.50 27.67 -2.95
CA GLU A 47 7.35 27.71 -4.15
C GLU A 47 7.59 26.30 -4.71
N TRP A 48 7.66 25.29 -3.84
CA TRP A 48 7.96 23.92 -4.20
C TRP A 48 6.72 23.07 -4.53
N ALA A 49 5.52 23.55 -4.17
CA ALA A 49 4.29 22.80 -4.34
C ALA A 49 3.58 23.10 -5.67
N ASP A 50 4.36 23.46 -6.71
CA ASP A 50 3.78 23.64 -8.04
C ASP A 50 3.15 22.35 -8.55
N GLU A 51 1.92 22.46 -9.07
CA GLU A 51 1.14 21.29 -9.47
C GLU A 51 1.69 20.62 -10.73
N GLU A 52 2.29 21.38 -11.65
CA GLU A 52 2.89 20.84 -12.86
C GLU A 52 4.16 20.05 -12.54
N ASP A 53 5.03 20.59 -11.70
CA ASP A 53 6.23 19.92 -11.22
C ASP A 53 5.90 18.67 -10.42
N PHE A 54 4.88 18.73 -9.56
CA PHE A 54 4.37 17.56 -8.83
C PHE A 54 3.95 16.44 -9.79
N ARG A 55 3.10 16.76 -10.78
CA ARG A 55 2.61 15.77 -11.75
C ARG A 55 3.74 15.20 -12.59
N PHE A 56 4.69 16.02 -12.99
CA PHE A 56 5.88 15.58 -13.71
C PHE A 56 6.69 14.58 -12.90
N CYS A 57 7.01 14.90 -11.64
CA CYS A 57 7.76 14.04 -10.74
C CYS A 57 7.00 12.75 -10.40
N LEU A 58 5.70 12.82 -10.15
CA LEU A 58 4.86 11.65 -9.90
C LEU A 58 4.85 10.70 -11.11
N ASN A 59 4.64 11.23 -12.32
CA ASN A 59 4.67 10.44 -13.54
C ASN A 59 6.05 9.80 -13.78
N ARG A 60 7.13 10.49 -13.42
CA ARG A 60 8.49 9.93 -13.49
C ARG A 60 8.69 8.79 -12.50
N LEU A 61 8.18 8.89 -11.28
CA LEU A 61 8.20 7.81 -10.28
C LEU A 61 7.41 6.58 -10.77
N VAL A 62 6.24 6.80 -11.38
CA VAL A 62 5.43 5.71 -11.97
C VAL A 62 6.17 5.03 -13.12
N ARG A 63 6.74 5.79 -14.07
CA ARG A 63 7.52 5.23 -15.19
C ARG A 63 8.75 4.45 -14.72
N ARG A 64 9.36 4.86 -13.62
CA ARG A 64 10.50 4.16 -13.01
C ARG A 64 10.07 2.92 -12.20
N GLY A 65 8.78 2.65 -12.07
CA GLY A 65 8.24 1.54 -11.29
C GLY A 65 8.45 1.67 -9.77
N LEU A 66 8.65 2.89 -9.27
CA LEU A 66 8.80 3.19 -7.84
C LEU A 66 7.46 3.47 -7.17
N VAL A 67 6.45 3.86 -7.96
CA VAL A 67 5.07 4.09 -7.54
C VAL A 67 4.16 3.34 -8.49
N ALA A 68 3.16 2.67 -7.96
CA ALA A 68 2.09 2.06 -8.73
C ALA A 68 0.89 3.01 -8.78
N ARG A 69 0.29 3.17 -9.97
CA ARG A 69 -0.92 3.95 -10.20
C ARG A 69 -1.96 3.09 -10.90
N CYS A 70 -3.21 3.20 -10.47
CA CYS A 70 -4.35 2.58 -11.14
C CYS A 70 -5.51 3.58 -11.20
N GLU A 71 -6.35 3.40 -12.21
CA GLU A 71 -7.57 4.18 -12.43
C GLU A 71 -8.76 3.21 -12.41
N GLY A 72 -9.92 3.67 -11.95
CA GLY A 72 -11.18 2.94 -11.91
C GLY A 72 -12.33 3.92 -11.78
N GLU A 73 -13.54 3.48 -12.13
CA GLU A 73 -14.75 4.30 -11.99
C GLU A 73 -15.09 4.53 -10.51
N THR A 74 -14.74 3.56 -9.66
CA THR A 74 -14.89 3.65 -8.20
C THR A 74 -13.54 3.42 -7.51
N LYS A 75 -13.46 3.85 -6.24
CA LYS A 75 -12.26 3.64 -5.42
C LYS A 75 -11.96 2.16 -5.22
N GLU A 76 -13.00 1.36 -5.01
CA GLU A 76 -12.91 -0.09 -4.83
C GLU A 76 -12.36 -0.77 -6.09
N GLU A 77 -12.81 -0.36 -7.26
CA GLU A 77 -12.33 -0.86 -8.53
C GLU A 77 -10.86 -0.49 -8.78
N ALA A 78 -10.49 0.77 -8.54
CA ALA A 78 -9.10 1.21 -8.64
C ALA A 78 -8.19 0.44 -7.68
N LEU A 79 -8.63 0.19 -6.43
CA LEU A 79 -7.91 -0.62 -5.47
C LEU A 79 -7.79 -2.08 -5.93
N PHE A 80 -8.85 -2.65 -6.49
CA PHE A 80 -8.82 -4.00 -7.03
C PHE A 80 -7.76 -4.14 -8.12
N PHE A 81 -7.72 -3.22 -9.10
CA PHE A 81 -6.71 -3.22 -10.16
C PHE A 81 -5.29 -3.00 -9.63
N LEU A 82 -5.12 -2.14 -8.61
CA LEU A 82 -3.84 -1.91 -7.98
C LEU A 82 -3.32 -3.19 -7.32
N PHE A 83 -4.16 -3.87 -6.53
CA PHE A 83 -3.78 -5.08 -5.81
C PHE A 83 -3.70 -6.32 -6.70
N GLN A 84 -4.39 -6.33 -7.83
CA GLN A 84 -4.34 -7.44 -8.77
C GLN A 84 -2.92 -7.76 -9.24
N ARG A 85 -2.07 -6.74 -9.36
CA ARG A 85 -0.66 -6.87 -9.81
C ARG A 85 0.34 -6.77 -8.65
N ALA A 86 -0.14 -6.54 -7.44
CA ALA A 86 0.74 -6.38 -6.29
C ALA A 86 1.29 -7.72 -5.80
N VAL A 87 2.58 -7.72 -5.50
CA VAL A 87 3.25 -8.83 -4.81
C VAL A 87 3.50 -8.41 -3.38
N LEU A 88 2.96 -9.16 -2.43
CA LEU A 88 3.19 -8.91 -1.01
C LEU A 88 4.51 -9.56 -0.58
N LYS A 89 5.42 -8.73 -0.05
CA LYS A 89 6.65 -9.20 0.58
C LYS A 89 6.61 -8.90 2.08
N PRO A 90 6.91 -9.88 2.95
CA PRO A 90 7.04 -9.59 4.36
C PRO A 90 8.23 -8.65 4.58
N ILE A 91 8.00 -7.51 5.20
CA ILE A 91 9.05 -6.56 5.53
C ILE A 91 9.43 -6.75 6.99
N CYS A 92 10.67 -7.18 7.22
CA CYS A 92 11.25 -7.22 8.56
C CYS A 92 11.92 -5.87 8.83
N TYR A 93 11.25 -5.02 9.59
CA TYR A 93 11.81 -3.74 9.99
C TYR A 93 12.91 -3.92 11.04
N SER A 94 14.07 -3.35 10.79
CA SER A 94 15.11 -3.17 11.80
C SER A 94 14.65 -2.15 12.87
N PHE A 95 15.35 -2.08 14.00
CA PHE A 95 15.04 -1.05 15.01
C PHE A 95 15.19 0.38 14.44
N SER A 96 16.19 0.59 13.59
CA SER A 96 16.41 1.87 12.91
C SER A 96 15.22 2.23 12.00
N ASP A 97 14.69 1.28 11.23
CA ASP A 97 13.52 1.50 10.38
C ASP A 97 12.28 1.83 11.21
N ARG A 98 12.12 1.17 12.35
CA ARG A 98 11.01 1.46 13.27
C ARG A 98 11.10 2.86 13.87
N MET A 99 12.29 3.29 14.25
CA MET A 99 12.53 4.67 14.72
C MET A 99 12.24 5.69 13.62
N ARG A 100 12.70 5.44 12.40
CA ARG A 100 12.40 6.30 11.25
C ARG A 100 10.88 6.38 11.03
N ASN A 101 10.19 5.25 10.98
CA ASN A 101 8.73 5.20 10.81
C ASN A 101 7.98 5.95 11.92
N PHE A 102 8.48 5.88 13.14
CA PHE A 102 7.93 6.63 14.27
C PHE A 102 8.08 8.14 14.07
N THR A 103 9.30 8.61 13.76
CA THR A 103 9.57 10.03 13.54
C THR A 103 8.81 10.58 12.34
N ASP A 104 8.76 9.85 11.23
CA ASP A 104 8.03 10.23 10.04
C ASP A 104 6.51 10.32 10.31
N SER A 105 5.95 9.38 11.08
CA SER A 105 4.54 9.43 11.49
C SER A 105 4.20 10.66 12.32
N LEU A 106 5.11 11.07 13.22
CA LEU A 106 4.96 12.31 14.00
C LEU A 106 5.07 13.54 13.10
N ALA A 107 6.03 13.58 12.20
CA ALA A 107 6.23 14.66 11.25
C ALA A 107 4.99 14.83 10.33
N MET A 108 4.35 13.73 9.96
CA MET A 108 3.07 13.74 9.21
C MET A 108 1.85 14.19 10.05
N GLY A 109 2.05 14.53 11.34
CA GLY A 109 0.97 14.93 12.24
C GLY A 109 0.03 13.79 12.63
N LYS A 110 0.42 12.53 12.39
CA LYS A 110 -0.29 11.38 12.95
C LYS A 110 0.02 11.33 14.44
N GLY A 111 -0.99 11.32 15.30
CA GLY A 111 -0.82 11.40 16.75
C GLY A 111 0.16 10.34 17.30
N ILE A 112 0.74 10.60 18.48
CA ILE A 112 1.74 9.73 19.12
C ILE A 112 1.28 8.27 19.28
N LYS A 113 0.00 8.02 19.53
CA LYS A 113 -0.57 6.67 19.60
C LYS A 113 -0.45 5.91 18.28
N PHE A 114 -0.57 6.62 17.14
CA PHE A 114 -0.37 6.04 15.83
C PHE A 114 1.11 5.77 15.56
N ALA A 115 1.98 6.73 15.88
CA ALA A 115 3.42 6.61 15.68
C ALA A 115 4.01 5.42 16.47
N LEU A 116 3.52 5.17 17.68
CA LEU A 116 3.94 4.02 18.51
C LEU A 116 3.64 2.66 17.86
N ARG A 117 2.73 2.58 16.88
CA ARG A 117 2.48 1.33 16.13
C ARG A 117 3.72 0.85 15.38
N ALA A 118 4.67 1.73 15.05
CA ALA A 118 5.92 1.35 14.42
C ALA A 118 6.71 0.31 15.26
N PHE A 119 6.52 0.29 16.58
CA PHE A 119 7.18 -0.65 17.49
C PHE A 119 6.32 -1.88 17.84
N GLN A 120 5.06 -1.87 17.46
CA GLN A 120 4.19 -3.01 17.70
C GLN A 120 4.55 -4.13 16.70
N LYS A 121 4.59 -5.37 17.20
CA LYS A 121 4.63 -6.52 16.30
C LYS A 121 3.26 -6.64 15.63
N PRO A 122 3.21 -6.81 14.30
CA PRO A 122 1.94 -7.08 13.65
C PRO A 122 1.36 -8.39 14.24
N THR A 123 0.23 -8.27 14.89
CA THR A 123 -0.52 -9.42 15.39
C THR A 123 -1.58 -9.73 14.34
N PHE A 124 -1.36 -10.81 13.60
CA PHE A 124 -2.37 -11.35 12.70
C PHE A 124 -3.28 -12.29 13.50
N SER A 125 -4.58 -12.24 13.26
CA SER A 125 -5.49 -13.32 13.63
C SER A 125 -5.08 -14.60 12.88
N TYR A 126 -5.56 -15.75 13.33
CA TYR A 126 -5.28 -17.02 12.66
C TYR A 126 -5.68 -16.99 11.16
N GLU A 127 -6.87 -16.44 10.88
CA GLU A 127 -7.38 -16.32 9.50
C GLU A 127 -6.54 -15.36 8.65
N GLU A 128 -6.18 -14.20 9.18
CA GLU A 128 -5.32 -13.25 8.49
C GLU A 128 -3.94 -13.84 8.20
N HIS A 129 -3.36 -14.57 9.15
CA HIS A 129 -2.08 -15.25 8.95
C HIS A 129 -2.16 -16.31 7.87
N LYS A 130 -3.25 -17.08 7.83
CA LYS A 130 -3.50 -18.10 6.81
C LYS A 130 -3.60 -17.46 5.42
N VAL A 131 -4.42 -16.42 5.28
CA VAL A 131 -4.59 -15.66 4.03
C VAL A 131 -3.25 -15.06 3.57
N PHE A 132 -2.54 -14.37 4.48
CA PHE A 132 -1.24 -13.78 4.18
C PHE A 132 -0.23 -14.83 3.69
N THR A 133 -0.14 -15.96 4.36
CA THR A 133 0.78 -17.06 3.99
C THR A 133 0.44 -17.61 2.61
N GLN A 134 -0.85 -17.75 2.28
CA GLN A 134 -1.30 -18.21 0.96
C GLN A 134 -0.98 -17.18 -0.14
N ILE A 135 -1.21 -15.89 0.11
CA ILE A 135 -0.87 -14.83 -0.86
C ILE A 135 0.63 -14.82 -1.15
N VAL A 136 1.47 -14.87 -0.10
CA VAL A 136 2.94 -14.91 -0.26
C VAL A 136 3.40 -16.15 -1.03
N LYS A 137 2.74 -17.29 -0.83
CA LYS A 137 3.05 -18.55 -1.54
C LYS A 137 2.63 -18.51 -3.02
N ASN A 138 1.50 -17.88 -3.33
CA ASN A 138 0.93 -17.85 -4.67
C ASN A 138 1.53 -16.75 -5.57
N GLY A 139 2.32 -15.84 -5.01
CA GLY A 139 3.03 -14.78 -5.74
C GLY A 139 2.25 -13.50 -5.89
N THR A 140 1.02 -13.50 -6.41
CA THR A 140 0.19 -12.31 -6.55
C THR A 140 -1.13 -12.44 -5.79
N ILE A 141 -1.74 -11.30 -5.44
CA ILE A 141 -3.07 -11.29 -4.81
C ILE A 141 -4.12 -11.84 -5.80
N SER A 142 -3.97 -11.56 -7.09
CA SER A 142 -4.84 -12.09 -8.14
C SER A 142 -4.85 -13.61 -8.18
N ASP A 143 -3.67 -14.24 -8.14
CA ASP A 143 -3.55 -15.70 -8.14
C ASP A 143 -4.24 -16.33 -6.93
N HIS A 144 -4.14 -15.65 -5.77
CA HIS A 144 -4.83 -16.08 -4.56
C HIS A 144 -6.35 -15.95 -4.68
N LEU A 145 -6.87 -14.82 -5.21
CA LEU A 145 -8.31 -14.63 -5.44
C LEU A 145 -8.86 -15.65 -6.42
N CYS A 146 -8.14 -15.95 -7.51
CA CYS A 146 -8.52 -16.99 -8.46
C CYS A 146 -8.55 -18.39 -7.81
N SER A 147 -7.64 -18.68 -6.90
CA SER A 147 -7.66 -19.97 -6.18
C SER A 147 -8.84 -20.10 -5.22
N LEU A 148 -9.18 -19.02 -4.50
CA LEU A 148 -10.37 -18.97 -3.63
C LEU A 148 -11.67 -19.15 -4.41
N GLN A 149 -11.81 -18.51 -5.58
CA GLN A 149 -13.00 -18.68 -6.43
C GLN A 149 -13.17 -20.12 -6.89
N LYS A 150 -12.07 -20.80 -7.23
CA LYS A 150 -12.10 -22.22 -7.62
C LYS A 150 -12.48 -23.14 -6.45
N GLU A 151 -12.07 -22.82 -5.23
CA GLU A 151 -12.44 -23.56 -4.03
C GLU A 151 -13.93 -23.37 -3.69
N THR A 152 -14.43 -22.12 -3.78
CA THR A 152 -15.84 -21.80 -3.51
C THR A 152 -16.79 -22.44 -4.52
N GLN A 153 -16.38 -22.59 -5.77
CA GLN A 153 -17.17 -23.28 -6.80
C GLN A 153 -17.21 -24.81 -6.62
N LYS A 154 -16.31 -25.41 -5.86
CA LYS A 154 -16.29 -26.85 -5.57
C LYS A 154 -17.19 -27.25 -4.40
N VAL A 155 -17.58 -26.31 -3.54
CA VAL A 155 -18.38 -26.57 -2.33
C VAL A 155 -19.86 -26.93 -2.61
N PRO A 156 -20.56 -26.39 -3.63
CA PRO A 156 -21.98 -26.67 -3.82
C PRO A 156 -22.33 -28.10 -4.28
N VAL A 157 -21.36 -28.86 -4.78
CA VAL A 157 -21.63 -30.21 -5.28
C VAL A 157 -21.62 -31.26 -4.14
N ALA A 158 -20.81 -31.03 -3.11
CA ALA A 158 -20.72 -31.99 -2.01
C ALA A 158 -21.88 -31.88 -1.00
N GLU A 159 -22.50 -30.70 -0.86
CA GLU A 159 -23.69 -30.53 0.00
C GLU A 159 -24.96 -31.05 -0.64
N LYS A 160 -25.18 -30.82 -1.95
CA LYS A 160 -26.33 -31.40 -2.68
C LYS A 160 -26.31 -32.91 -2.70
N GLN A 161 -25.15 -33.55 -2.81
CA GLN A 161 -25.04 -35.00 -2.76
C GLN A 161 -25.30 -35.58 -1.35
N LYS A 162 -25.08 -34.80 -0.26
CA LYS A 162 -25.42 -35.23 1.10
C LYS A 162 -26.92 -35.13 1.41
N GLU A 163 -27.61 -34.14 0.84
CA GLU A 163 -29.07 -34.04 0.98
C GLU A 163 -29.81 -35.13 0.20
N GLU A 164 -29.36 -35.48 -0.99
CA GLU A 164 -29.99 -36.60 -1.78
C GLU A 164 -29.76 -37.97 -1.13
N ILE A 165 -28.73 -38.18 -0.32
CA ILE A 165 -28.49 -39.46 0.37
C ILE A 165 -29.29 -39.54 1.68
N LEU A 166 -29.77 -38.43 2.24
CA LEU A 166 -30.58 -38.41 3.46
C LEU A 166 -32.08 -38.49 3.20
N GLU A 167 -32.53 -38.38 1.94
CA GLU A 167 -33.94 -38.52 1.52
C GLU A 167 -34.27 -39.91 0.92
N GLN A 168 -33.32 -40.86 0.92
CA GLN A 168 -33.54 -42.27 0.56
C GLN A 168 -33.50 -43.19 1.80
#